data_2a01c703e6a4d08c3469687b2cfdf9a8
#
_entry.id   2a01c703e6a4d08c3469687b2cfdf9a8
#
_cell.length_a   1.000
_cell.length_b   1.000
_cell.length_c   1.000
_cell.angle_alpha   90.00
_cell.angle_beta   90.00
_cell.angle_gamma   90.00
#
_symmetry.space_group_name_H-M   'P 1'
#
loop_
_entity.id
_entity.type
_entity.pdbx_description
1 polymer ?
#
loop_
_entity_poly.entity_id
_entity_poly.type
_entity_poly.pdbx_seq_one_letter_code
_entity_poly.pdbx_strand_id
1 'polypeptide(L)'
;MKVTVKDKEIFQTIEPNVLGAHLETNGWQKVALVYENTWIWHKKDDAGELFEIKQPLRQEFDAPQLMGEAFKTLEVVENRSQLDILSDLITSLPKVAIQGWINKAHGEESAMGKITLMGFVVGKLRKINLELSGSDYDLAVKAYEDRSPVTCLGDLIKENDCFVLKNPRDFVLLTEAELIK
;
A
#
# COMPACT_ATOMS: atom_id res chain seq x y z
N MET A 1 10.92 -11.45 11.89
CA MET A 1 11.71 -10.19 11.86
C MET A 1 10.71 -9.05 11.85
N LYS A 2 10.71 -8.19 12.89
CA LYS A 2 9.82 -7.02 12.93
C LYS A 2 10.48 -5.88 12.16
N VAL A 3 9.75 -5.30 11.20
CA VAL A 3 10.22 -4.15 10.40
C VAL A 3 9.48 -2.91 10.85
N THR A 4 10.22 -1.91 11.30
CA THR A 4 9.68 -0.62 11.77
C THR A 4 9.71 0.39 10.62
N VAL A 5 8.61 1.07 10.38
CA VAL A 5 8.50 2.15 9.40
C VAL A 5 9.09 3.43 10.02
N LYS A 6 10.18 3.95 9.45
CA LYS A 6 10.85 5.16 9.95
C LYS A 6 10.58 6.41 9.10
N ASP A 7 10.11 6.22 7.89
CA ASP A 7 9.87 7.31 6.95
C ASP A 7 8.53 8.00 7.26
N LYS A 8 8.62 9.24 7.71
CA LYS A 8 7.44 10.06 8.02
C LYS A 8 6.61 10.43 6.80
N GLU A 9 7.21 10.46 5.61
CA GLU A 9 6.50 10.77 4.37
C GLU A 9 5.51 9.67 4.01
N ILE A 10 5.82 8.41 4.35
CA ILE A 10 4.90 7.29 4.16
C ILE A 10 3.62 7.48 4.98
N PHE A 11 3.71 7.98 6.20
CA PHE A 11 2.52 8.22 7.02
C PHE A 11 1.61 9.33 6.48
N GLN A 12 2.14 10.23 5.65
CA GLN A 12 1.33 11.23 4.96
C GLN A 12 0.48 10.65 3.84
N THR A 13 0.82 9.45 3.35
CA THR A 13 0.04 8.76 2.31
C THR A 13 -1.16 7.99 2.86
N ILE A 14 -1.25 7.84 4.19
CA ILE A 14 -2.35 7.12 4.85
C ILE A 14 -3.45 8.10 5.20
N GLU A 15 -4.62 7.93 4.63
CA GLU A 15 -5.78 8.73 5.01
C GLU A 15 -6.21 8.41 6.45
N PRO A 16 -6.45 9.42 7.30
CA PRO A 16 -6.90 9.20 8.69
C PRO A 16 -8.13 8.30 8.82
N ASN A 17 -9.06 8.40 7.87
CA ASN A 17 -10.27 7.57 7.84
C ASN A 17 -9.97 6.08 7.71
N VAL A 18 -8.92 5.72 6.97
CA VAL A 18 -8.51 4.33 6.76
C VAL A 18 -7.98 3.74 8.05
N LEU A 19 -7.18 4.50 8.81
CA LEU A 19 -6.77 4.10 10.16
C LEU A 19 -7.99 3.90 11.07
N GLY A 20 -8.95 4.84 11.06
CA GLY A 20 -10.17 4.73 11.85
C GLY A 20 -10.98 3.48 11.53
N ALA A 21 -11.18 3.17 10.24
CA ALA A 21 -11.88 1.97 9.80
C ALA A 21 -11.14 0.68 10.23
N HIS A 22 -9.80 0.67 10.15
CA HIS A 22 -8.99 -0.44 10.63
C HIS A 22 -9.17 -0.65 12.13
N LEU A 23 -9.12 0.42 12.93
CA LEU A 23 -9.30 0.35 14.37
C LEU A 23 -10.67 -0.20 14.73
N GLU A 24 -11.74 0.33 14.11
CA GLU A 24 -13.12 -0.12 14.34
C GLU A 24 -13.30 -1.61 14.01
N THR A 25 -12.79 -2.04 12.85
CA THR A 25 -12.86 -3.46 12.40
C THR A 25 -12.10 -4.39 13.34
N ASN A 26 -11.02 -3.91 13.97
CA ASN A 26 -10.20 -4.69 14.90
C ASN A 26 -10.63 -4.53 16.37
N GLY A 27 -11.84 -4.05 16.63
CA GLY A 27 -12.45 -4.04 17.97
C GLY A 27 -11.96 -2.94 18.91
N TRP A 28 -11.34 -1.87 18.36
CA TRP A 28 -11.05 -0.67 19.12
C TRP A 28 -12.33 0.15 19.34
N GLN A 29 -12.42 0.84 20.45
CA GLN A 29 -13.57 1.66 20.82
C GLN A 29 -13.20 3.13 20.84
N LYS A 30 -13.98 3.97 20.16
CA LYS A 30 -13.89 5.43 20.26
C LYS A 30 -14.32 5.87 21.65
N VAL A 31 -13.45 6.63 22.32
CA VAL A 31 -13.71 7.08 23.70
C VAL A 31 -13.95 8.57 23.78
N ALA A 32 -13.15 9.37 23.11
CA ALA A 32 -13.22 10.83 23.19
C ALA A 32 -12.72 11.51 21.92
N LEU A 33 -13.25 12.69 21.64
CA LEU A 33 -12.72 13.62 20.64
C LEU A 33 -11.98 14.74 21.37
N VAL A 34 -10.68 14.90 21.06
CA VAL A 34 -9.82 15.89 21.69
C VAL A 34 -9.45 16.97 20.68
N TYR A 35 -9.51 18.23 21.09
CA TYR A 35 -9.20 19.42 20.27
C TYR A 35 -9.93 19.46 18.93
N GLU A 36 -11.11 18.83 18.80
CA GLU A 36 -11.94 18.75 17.59
C GLU A 36 -11.24 18.11 16.37
N ASN A 37 -10.01 17.58 16.51
CA ASN A 37 -9.22 17.05 15.42
C ASN A 37 -8.60 15.67 15.66
N THR A 38 -8.77 15.09 16.87
CA THR A 38 -8.13 13.82 17.22
C THR A 38 -9.08 12.91 17.99
N TRP A 39 -9.36 11.72 17.44
CA TRP A 39 -10.07 10.68 18.16
C TRP A 39 -9.14 9.90 19.07
N ILE A 40 -9.58 9.66 20.31
CA ILE A 40 -8.95 8.70 21.21
C ILE A 40 -9.66 7.37 21.09
N TRP A 41 -8.89 6.33 20.87
CA TRP A 41 -9.35 4.96 20.78
C TRP A 41 -8.73 4.13 21.89
N HIS A 42 -9.52 3.26 22.50
CA HIS A 42 -9.07 2.31 23.51
C HIS A 42 -9.34 0.88 23.07
N LYS A 43 -8.44 0.00 23.45
CA LYS A 43 -8.59 -1.45 23.36
C LYS A 43 -7.93 -2.11 24.55
N LYS A 44 -8.57 -3.14 25.12
CA LYS A 44 -7.93 -4.03 26.10
C LYS A 44 -7.50 -5.30 25.39
N ASP A 45 -6.34 -5.81 25.75
CA ASP A 45 -5.91 -7.14 25.34
C ASP A 45 -6.54 -8.23 26.23
N ASP A 46 -6.19 -9.49 25.96
CA ASP A 46 -6.69 -10.64 26.71
C ASP A 46 -6.19 -10.67 28.17
N ALA A 47 -5.10 -9.98 28.46
CA ALA A 47 -4.56 -9.81 29.83
C ALA A 47 -5.22 -8.65 30.59
N GLY A 48 -6.07 -7.86 29.92
CA GLY A 48 -6.74 -6.70 30.50
C GLY A 48 -5.91 -5.41 30.45
N GLU A 49 -4.74 -5.40 29.79
CA GLU A 49 -3.95 -4.22 29.58
C GLU A 49 -4.66 -3.26 28.62
N LEU A 50 -4.71 -1.97 28.99
CA LEU A 50 -5.37 -0.93 28.22
C LEU A 50 -4.38 -0.26 27.27
N PHE A 51 -4.69 -0.29 25.99
CA PHE A 51 -3.96 0.41 24.95
C PHE A 51 -4.75 1.63 24.46
N GLU A 52 -4.03 2.69 24.13
CA GLU A 52 -4.58 3.92 23.58
C GLU A 52 -3.96 4.26 22.23
N ILE A 53 -4.78 4.69 21.28
CA ILE A 53 -4.34 5.25 19.99
C ILE A 53 -5.00 6.61 19.79
N LYS A 54 -4.20 7.58 19.35
CA LYS A 54 -4.63 8.91 18.91
C LYS A 54 -4.71 8.93 17.39
N GLN A 55 -5.91 9.02 16.86
CA GLN A 55 -6.16 9.09 15.44
C GLN A 55 -6.39 10.55 15.04
N PRO A 56 -5.55 11.16 14.20
CA PRO A 56 -5.84 12.49 13.65
C PRO A 56 -7.06 12.42 12.72
N LEU A 57 -7.84 13.47 12.62
CA LEU A 57 -8.96 13.57 11.68
C LEU A 57 -8.56 14.17 10.33
N ARG A 58 -7.42 14.86 10.29
CA ARG A 58 -6.90 15.53 9.10
C ARG A 58 -5.40 15.32 8.98
N GLN A 59 -4.88 15.46 7.76
CA GLN A 59 -3.45 15.47 7.48
C GLN A 59 -2.85 16.84 7.85
N GLU A 60 -2.74 17.11 9.14
CA GLU A 60 -2.12 18.31 9.69
C GLU A 60 -0.66 18.02 10.11
N PHE A 61 0.03 19.03 10.61
CA PHE A 61 1.46 18.98 10.90
C PHE A 61 1.87 17.83 11.84
N ASP A 62 1.05 17.48 12.81
CA ASP A 62 1.28 16.41 13.80
C ASP A 62 0.78 15.04 13.37
N ALA A 63 -0.02 14.96 12.31
CA ALA A 63 -0.62 13.72 11.83
C ALA A 63 0.41 12.61 11.55
N PRO A 64 1.57 12.85 10.89
CA PRO A 64 2.57 11.82 10.66
C PRO A 64 3.18 11.27 11.96
N GLN A 65 3.30 12.10 12.99
CA GLN A 65 3.79 11.66 14.30
C GLN A 65 2.75 10.77 14.98
N LEU A 66 1.49 11.20 15.04
CA LEU A 66 0.39 10.43 15.63
C LEU A 66 0.19 9.09 14.92
N MET A 67 0.30 9.08 13.58
CA MET A 67 0.29 7.85 12.79
C MET A 67 1.44 6.91 13.19
N GLY A 68 2.65 7.44 13.31
CA GLY A 68 3.81 6.65 13.72
C GLY A 68 3.66 6.06 15.13
N GLU A 69 3.06 6.79 16.06
CA GLU A 69 2.74 6.30 17.42
C GLU A 69 1.65 5.22 17.36
N ALA A 70 0.59 5.43 16.57
CA ALA A 70 -0.45 4.45 16.35
C ALA A 70 0.11 3.12 15.80
N PHE A 71 1.02 3.17 14.83
CA PHE A 71 1.66 1.97 14.27
C PHE A 71 2.50 1.20 15.28
N LYS A 72 3.18 1.89 16.21
CA LYS A 72 3.91 1.23 17.31
C LYS A 72 2.96 0.48 18.24
N THR A 73 1.84 1.10 18.58
CA THR A 73 0.81 0.47 19.42
C THR A 73 0.16 -0.72 18.70
N LEU A 74 -0.20 -0.55 17.42
CA LEU A 74 -0.77 -1.64 16.60
C LEU A 74 0.18 -2.82 16.45
N GLU A 75 1.49 -2.56 16.28
CA GLU A 75 2.52 -3.62 16.21
C GLU A 75 2.48 -4.53 17.45
N VAL A 76 2.29 -3.94 18.62
CA VAL A 76 2.21 -4.68 19.88
C VAL A 76 0.88 -5.43 20.00
N VAL A 77 -0.24 -4.72 19.81
CA VAL A 77 -1.58 -5.25 20.03
C VAL A 77 -1.97 -6.32 19.00
N GLU A 78 -1.58 -6.14 17.74
CA GLU A 78 -1.89 -7.10 16.67
C GLU A 78 -0.81 -8.19 16.52
N ASN A 79 0.30 -8.07 17.24
CA ASN A 79 1.47 -8.95 17.11
C ASN A 79 1.95 -9.12 15.66
N ARG A 80 1.92 -8.03 14.88
CA ARG A 80 2.29 -7.95 13.47
C ARG A 80 3.37 -6.89 13.28
N SER A 81 4.13 -6.98 12.18
CA SER A 81 5.10 -5.93 11.85
C SER A 81 4.38 -4.65 11.37
N GLN A 82 5.00 -3.48 11.62
CA GLN A 82 4.47 -2.20 11.10
C GLN A 82 4.34 -2.20 9.57
N LEU A 83 5.20 -2.94 8.87
CA LEU A 83 5.13 -3.09 7.42
C LEU A 83 3.88 -3.86 6.97
N ASP A 84 3.48 -4.89 7.73
CA ASP A 84 2.25 -5.65 7.46
C ASP A 84 1.00 -4.80 7.66
N ILE A 85 0.98 -4.01 8.74
CA ILE A 85 -0.10 -3.08 9.03
C ILE A 85 -0.18 -1.99 7.96
N LEU A 86 0.97 -1.41 7.59
CA LEU A 86 1.06 -0.41 6.52
C LEU A 86 0.52 -0.94 5.20
N SER A 87 0.86 -2.18 4.83
CA SER A 87 0.36 -2.81 3.60
C SER A 87 -1.17 -2.92 3.55
N ASP A 88 -1.83 -3.03 4.69
CA ASP A 88 -3.28 -3.09 4.76
C ASP A 88 -3.93 -1.69 4.73
N LEU A 89 -3.22 -0.66 5.21
CA LEU A 89 -3.70 0.72 5.32
C LEU A 89 -3.37 1.60 4.12
N ILE A 90 -2.46 1.19 3.24
CA ILE A 90 -2.14 1.97 2.05
C ILE A 90 -3.31 1.94 1.08
N THR A 91 -3.78 3.13 0.71
CA THR A 91 -4.81 3.35 -0.31
C THR A 91 -4.25 3.97 -1.59
N SER A 92 -3.14 4.70 -1.49
CA SER A 92 -2.48 5.30 -2.65
C SER A 92 -0.98 5.52 -2.39
N LEU A 93 -0.19 5.36 -3.44
CA LEU A 93 1.25 5.67 -3.46
C LEU A 93 1.57 6.37 -4.78
N PRO A 94 1.78 7.68 -4.78
CA PRO A 94 2.13 8.42 -6.00
C PRO A 94 3.58 8.13 -6.42
N LYS A 95 3.82 8.11 -7.71
CA LYS A 95 5.15 8.01 -8.33
C LYS A 95 5.99 6.82 -7.84
N VAL A 96 5.38 5.65 -7.70
CA VAL A 96 6.09 4.44 -7.29
C VAL A 96 6.60 3.66 -8.49
N ALA A 97 7.75 3.01 -8.33
CA ALA A 97 8.22 1.97 -9.23
C ALA A 97 7.73 0.61 -8.73
N ILE A 98 6.97 -0.09 -9.55
CA ILE A 98 6.52 -1.44 -9.26
C ILE A 98 7.36 -2.41 -10.05
N GLN A 99 7.94 -3.39 -9.36
CA GLN A 99 8.64 -4.51 -9.98
C GLN A 99 7.84 -5.79 -9.79
N GLY A 100 7.80 -6.63 -10.82
CA GLY A 100 7.08 -7.87 -10.74
C GLY A 100 7.06 -8.65 -12.05
N TRP A 101 6.12 -9.60 -12.14
CA TRP A 101 5.92 -10.45 -13.31
C TRP A 101 4.51 -10.28 -13.84
N ILE A 102 4.36 -10.35 -15.15
CA ILE A 102 3.05 -10.29 -15.76
C ILE A 102 2.36 -11.64 -15.57
N ASN A 103 1.18 -11.60 -14.95
CA ASN A 103 0.36 -12.78 -14.70
C ASN A 103 -0.70 -12.98 -15.79
N LYS A 104 -1.18 -11.88 -16.38
CA LYS A 104 -2.16 -11.88 -17.47
C LYS A 104 -1.95 -10.69 -18.39
N ALA A 105 -2.08 -10.92 -19.69
CA ALA A 105 -2.15 -9.90 -20.72
C ALA A 105 -3.42 -10.14 -21.53
N HIS A 106 -4.32 -9.16 -21.57
CA HIS A 106 -5.53 -9.21 -22.38
C HIS A 106 -5.56 -7.98 -23.28
N GLY A 107 -5.34 -8.19 -24.57
CA GLY A 107 -5.57 -7.19 -25.63
C GLY A 107 -6.86 -7.53 -26.36
N GLU A 108 -7.77 -6.56 -26.44
CA GLU A 108 -8.75 -6.50 -27.52
C GLU A 108 -8.08 -5.77 -28.68
N GLU A 109 -8.62 -5.91 -29.93
CA GLU A 109 -8.08 -5.23 -31.12
C GLU A 109 -8.04 -3.68 -31.06
N SER A 110 -8.28 -3.10 -29.89
CA SER A 110 -8.14 -1.68 -29.62
C SER A 110 -6.74 -1.35 -29.07
N ALA A 111 -6.25 -0.15 -29.36
CA ALA A 111 -4.90 0.34 -29.09
C ALA A 111 -4.43 0.29 -27.62
N MET A 112 -5.21 -0.25 -26.68
CA MET A 112 -4.91 -0.36 -25.27
C MET A 112 -5.15 -1.79 -24.79
N GLY A 113 -4.17 -2.35 -24.09
CA GLY A 113 -4.24 -3.68 -23.48
C GLY A 113 -4.27 -3.61 -21.95
N LYS A 114 -5.07 -4.51 -21.34
CA LYS A 114 -5.14 -4.66 -19.88
C LYS A 114 -4.13 -5.70 -19.40
N ILE A 115 -3.32 -5.29 -18.45
CA ILE A 115 -2.27 -6.12 -17.87
C ILE A 115 -2.56 -6.34 -16.39
N THR A 116 -2.33 -7.55 -15.91
CA THR A 116 -2.26 -7.85 -14.47
C THR A 116 -0.82 -8.22 -14.11
N LEU A 117 -0.20 -7.39 -13.31
CA LEU A 117 1.14 -7.57 -12.78
C LEU A 117 1.06 -8.18 -11.37
N MET A 118 1.92 -9.14 -11.08
CA MET A 118 2.19 -9.60 -9.72
C MET A 118 3.43 -8.88 -9.19
N GLY A 119 3.23 -7.91 -8.34
CA GLY A 119 4.30 -7.06 -7.82
C GLY A 119 4.27 -6.95 -6.29
N PHE A 120 5.40 -6.55 -5.71
CA PHE A 120 5.48 -6.31 -4.27
C PHE A 120 5.03 -4.89 -3.94
N VAL A 121 4.02 -4.80 -3.09
CA VAL A 121 3.55 -3.54 -2.51
C VAL A 121 3.78 -3.63 -1.01
N VAL A 122 4.70 -2.81 -0.51
CA VAL A 122 5.06 -2.75 0.93
C VAL A 122 5.28 -4.16 1.51
N GLY A 123 6.17 -4.91 0.87
CA GLY A 123 6.58 -6.24 1.34
C GLY A 123 5.58 -7.38 1.09
N LYS A 124 4.40 -7.11 0.53
CA LYS A 124 3.41 -8.14 0.17
C LYS A 124 3.22 -8.24 -1.33
N LEU A 125 3.15 -9.47 -1.83
CA LEU A 125 2.86 -9.75 -3.23
C LEU A 125 1.37 -9.43 -3.49
N ARG A 126 1.12 -8.54 -4.47
CA ARG A 126 -0.22 -8.06 -4.82
C ARG A 126 -0.46 -8.17 -6.32
N LYS A 127 -1.72 -8.36 -6.67
CA LYS A 127 -2.19 -8.18 -8.06
C LYS A 127 -2.39 -6.70 -8.31
N ILE A 128 -1.78 -6.20 -9.38
CA ILE A 128 -1.82 -4.80 -9.77
C ILE A 128 -2.30 -4.76 -11.22
N ASN A 129 -3.41 -4.09 -11.45
CA ASN A 129 -3.97 -3.90 -12.78
C ASN A 129 -3.44 -2.60 -13.37
N LEU A 130 -3.12 -2.61 -14.65
CA LEU A 130 -2.72 -1.42 -15.40
C LEU A 130 -3.14 -1.54 -16.86
N GLU A 131 -3.21 -0.42 -17.54
CA GLU A 131 -3.50 -0.35 -18.97
C GLU A 131 -2.26 0.20 -19.68
N LEU A 132 -1.80 -0.51 -20.69
CA LEU A 132 -0.66 -0.12 -21.53
C LEU A 132 -1.12 0.03 -22.98
N SER A 133 -0.41 0.83 -23.75
CA SER A 133 -0.69 1.05 -25.17
C SER A 133 0.60 0.96 -25.99
N GLY A 134 0.43 0.69 -27.29
CA GLY A 134 1.53 0.68 -28.25
C GLY A 134 2.68 -0.23 -27.85
N SER A 135 3.91 0.28 -27.96
CA SER A 135 5.15 -0.47 -27.69
C SER A 135 5.24 -1.04 -26.28
N ASP A 136 4.67 -0.36 -25.30
CA ASP A 136 4.70 -0.82 -23.89
C ASP A 136 3.81 -2.06 -23.71
N TYR A 137 2.68 -2.12 -24.41
CA TYR A 137 1.84 -3.30 -24.42
C TYR A 137 2.52 -4.48 -25.14
N ASP A 138 3.15 -4.25 -26.30
CA ASP A 138 3.90 -5.29 -27.01
C ASP A 138 5.05 -5.84 -26.17
N LEU A 139 5.73 -4.95 -25.44
CA LEU A 139 6.79 -5.33 -24.51
C LEU A 139 6.23 -6.15 -23.33
N ALA A 140 5.05 -5.81 -22.85
CA ALA A 140 4.37 -6.56 -21.79
C ALA A 140 3.95 -7.96 -22.24
N VAL A 141 3.43 -8.12 -23.46
CA VAL A 141 3.12 -9.43 -24.03
C VAL A 141 4.37 -10.30 -24.13
N LYS A 142 5.46 -9.73 -24.63
CA LYS A 142 6.75 -10.42 -24.70
C LYS A 142 7.25 -10.83 -23.31
N ALA A 143 7.18 -9.93 -22.33
CA ALA A 143 7.55 -10.24 -20.95
C ALA A 143 6.71 -11.38 -20.35
N TYR A 144 5.43 -11.45 -20.70
CA TYR A 144 4.54 -12.53 -20.28
C TYR A 144 4.96 -13.88 -20.89
N GLU A 145 5.25 -13.92 -22.20
CA GLU A 145 5.69 -15.13 -22.91
C GLU A 145 7.05 -15.64 -22.41
N ASP A 146 8.01 -14.73 -22.27
CA ASP A 146 9.38 -15.01 -21.80
C ASP A 146 9.49 -15.20 -20.29
N ARG A 147 8.39 -14.96 -19.54
CA ARG A 147 8.37 -14.92 -18.05
C ARG A 147 9.44 -14.00 -17.49
N SER A 148 9.69 -12.90 -18.16
CA SER A 148 10.68 -11.92 -17.75
C SER A 148 10.10 -10.94 -16.73
N PRO A 149 10.85 -10.56 -15.70
CA PRO A 149 10.42 -9.54 -14.77
C PRO A 149 10.42 -8.17 -15.42
N VAL A 150 9.51 -7.32 -14.95
CA VAL A 150 9.33 -5.96 -15.48
C VAL A 150 9.34 -4.94 -14.35
N THR A 151 9.61 -3.70 -14.69
CA THR A 151 9.36 -2.53 -13.83
C THR A 151 8.51 -1.52 -14.56
N CYS A 152 7.67 -0.83 -13.82
CA CYS A 152 6.82 0.25 -14.32
C CYS A 152 6.65 1.33 -13.25
N LEU A 153 6.79 2.57 -13.63
CA LEU A 153 6.48 3.74 -12.80
C LEU A 153 5.01 4.12 -12.96
N GLY A 154 4.39 4.57 -11.88
CA GLY A 154 3.02 5.09 -11.93
C GLY A 154 2.50 5.52 -10.57
N ASP A 155 1.22 5.83 -10.54
CA ASP A 155 0.51 6.18 -9.31
C ASP A 155 -0.33 4.97 -8.88
N LEU A 156 0.07 4.29 -7.80
CA LEU A 156 -0.63 3.12 -7.30
C LEU A 156 -1.82 3.54 -6.46
N ILE A 157 -3.00 3.02 -6.79
CA ILE A 157 -4.25 3.30 -6.07
C ILE A 157 -4.93 1.98 -5.73
N LYS A 158 -5.51 1.88 -4.55
CA LYS A 158 -6.35 0.74 -4.17
C LYS A 158 -7.81 1.06 -4.52
N GLU A 159 -8.38 0.29 -5.43
CA GLU A 159 -9.79 0.37 -5.85
C GLU A 159 -10.48 -0.97 -5.54
N ASN A 160 -11.51 -0.97 -4.69
CA ASN A 160 -12.31 -2.16 -4.37
C ASN A 160 -11.47 -3.43 -4.07
N ASP A 161 -10.52 -3.34 -3.16
CA ASP A 161 -9.58 -4.39 -2.78
C ASP A 161 -8.56 -4.84 -3.85
N CYS A 162 -8.54 -4.20 -5.02
CA CYS A 162 -7.54 -4.39 -6.05
C CYS A 162 -6.62 -3.17 -6.14
N PHE A 163 -5.35 -3.40 -6.44
CA PHE A 163 -4.44 -2.31 -6.79
C PHE A 163 -4.52 -2.02 -8.28
N VAL A 164 -4.50 -0.74 -8.61
CA VAL A 164 -4.46 -0.23 -9.99
C VAL A 164 -3.30 0.75 -10.12
N LEU A 165 -2.44 0.56 -11.10
CA LEU A 165 -1.38 1.51 -11.43
C LEU A 165 -1.90 2.48 -12.48
N LYS A 166 -2.13 3.73 -12.07
CA LYS A 166 -2.54 4.81 -12.96
C LYS A 166 -1.31 5.50 -13.55
N ASN A 167 -1.50 6.14 -14.70
CA ASN A 167 -0.44 6.89 -15.41
C ASN A 167 0.86 6.07 -15.55
N PRO A 168 0.78 4.82 -16.07
CA PRO A 168 1.97 3.98 -16.23
C PRO A 168 2.95 4.64 -17.19
N ARG A 169 4.24 4.60 -16.85
CA ARG A 169 5.35 5.12 -17.64
C ARG A 169 6.62 4.35 -17.34
N ASP A 170 7.61 4.51 -18.21
CA ASP A 170 8.91 3.83 -18.05
C ASP A 170 8.75 2.31 -17.86
N PHE A 171 7.91 1.70 -18.70
CA PHE A 171 7.72 0.26 -18.69
C PHE A 171 8.94 -0.42 -19.33
N VAL A 172 9.70 -1.21 -18.55
CA VAL A 172 10.95 -1.86 -19.01
C VAL A 172 11.02 -3.29 -18.54
N LEU A 173 11.65 -4.14 -19.37
CA LEU A 173 12.11 -5.47 -18.96
C LEU A 173 13.32 -5.34 -18.04
N LEU A 174 13.31 -6.08 -16.94
CA LEU A 174 14.48 -6.17 -16.06
C LEU A 174 15.40 -7.28 -16.54
N THR A 175 16.69 -6.96 -16.60
CA THR A 175 17.74 -7.96 -16.85
C THR A 175 18.13 -8.66 -15.56
N GLU A 176 18.72 -9.88 -15.65
CA GLU A 176 19.19 -10.61 -14.46
C GLU A 176 20.14 -9.78 -13.59
N ALA A 177 20.91 -8.86 -14.17
CA ALA A 177 21.84 -7.99 -13.46
C ALA A 177 21.14 -6.92 -12.60
N GLU A 178 19.86 -6.60 -12.87
CA GLU A 178 19.08 -5.58 -12.17
C GLU A 178 18.23 -6.15 -11.04
N LEU A 179 18.06 -7.48 -10.99
CA LEU A 179 17.32 -8.20 -9.94
C LEU A 179 18.13 -8.40 -8.64
N ILE A 180 19.45 -8.15 -8.67
CA ILE A 180 20.40 -8.47 -7.57
C ILE A 180 20.74 -7.20 -6.75
N LYS A 181 20.12 -6.08 -7.01
CA LYS A 181 20.26 -4.85 -6.21
C LYS A 181 19.06 -4.66 -5.32
#